data_9a61f2751ebf4d8c5c092ad4ca60a862
#
_entry.id   9a61f2751ebf4d8c5c092ad4ca60a862
#
_cell.length_a   1.000
_cell.length_b   1.000
_cell.length_c   1.000
_cell.angle_alpha   90.00
_cell.angle_beta   90.00
_cell.angle_gamma   90.00
#
_symmetry.space_group_name_H-M   'P 1'
#
loop_
_entity.id
_entity.type
_entity.pdbx_description
1 polymer ?
#
loop_
_entity_poly.entity_id
_entity_poly.type
_entity_poly.pdbx_seq_one_letter_code
_entity_poly.pdbx_strand_id
1 'polypeptide(L)'
;FRTGITATNSAIIGVNSGKTGIRFTYTDMRNKDIVPQTHMSRDIFNLRANTSAGKVDLDFSVNYTREDVKNRPALGDSKSNIGKNLMTLATTYDQEWLQTYQTADGEYSNWNGMDPYNVNPYWDIYKNFNKSKKDLFRMNGKAVWNIDPHLKLQATLGAELNWFTFDDYKAPTTP
;
A
#
# COMPACT_ATOMS: atom_id res chain seq x y z
N PHE A 1 14.92 0.97 -15.89
CA PHE A 1 14.02 1.74 -15.01
C PHE A 1 13.33 2.84 -15.78
N ARG A 2 12.22 3.34 -15.27
CA ARG A 2 11.41 4.42 -15.84
C ARG A 2 11.16 5.49 -14.77
N THR A 3 10.64 6.65 -15.17
CA THR A 3 10.17 7.66 -14.21
C THR A 3 8.98 7.11 -13.43
N GLY A 4 9.08 7.14 -12.11
CA GLY A 4 7.98 6.85 -11.21
C GLY A 4 7.04 8.07 -11.11
N ILE A 5 5.75 7.82 -11.03
CA ILE A 5 4.74 8.88 -10.92
C ILE A 5 3.75 8.50 -9.83
N THR A 6 3.49 9.43 -8.92
CA THR A 6 2.39 9.33 -7.94
C THR A 6 1.42 10.49 -8.17
N ALA A 7 0.16 10.16 -8.37
CA ALA A 7 -0.93 11.12 -8.43
C ALA A 7 -1.84 10.91 -7.20
N THR A 8 -2.19 11.99 -6.53
CA THR A 8 -3.11 11.98 -5.40
C THR A 8 -4.17 13.05 -5.61
N ASN A 9 -5.42 12.64 -5.59
CA ASN A 9 -6.59 13.51 -5.71
C ASN A 9 -7.45 13.38 -4.45
N SER A 10 -7.93 14.50 -3.95
CA SER A 10 -8.81 14.49 -2.76
C SER A 10 -10.02 15.38 -2.98
N ALA A 11 -11.18 14.89 -2.55
CA ALA A 11 -12.41 15.65 -2.50
C ALA A 11 -12.92 15.71 -1.06
N ILE A 12 -13.34 16.89 -0.64
CA ILE A 12 -13.83 17.12 0.72
C ILE A 12 -15.21 17.79 0.63
N ILE A 13 -16.18 17.22 1.33
CA ILE A 13 -17.51 17.79 1.50
C ILE A 13 -17.77 17.90 3.00
N GLY A 14 -18.17 19.06 3.45
CA GLY A 14 -18.48 19.29 4.86
C GLY A 14 -19.70 20.20 5.03
N VAL A 15 -20.50 19.89 6.01
CA VAL A 15 -21.65 20.69 6.42
C VAL A 15 -21.55 20.92 7.92
N ASN A 16 -21.72 22.17 8.32
CA ASN A 16 -21.83 22.57 9.73
C ASN A 16 -23.16 23.30 9.94
N SER A 17 -23.90 22.88 10.94
CA SER A 17 -25.15 23.53 11.35
C SER A 17 -25.18 23.62 12.86
N GLY A 18 -25.03 24.83 13.40
CA GLY A 18 -24.95 25.08 14.83
C GLY A 18 -23.81 24.29 15.48
N LYS A 19 -24.17 23.34 16.34
CA LYS A 19 -23.23 22.51 17.09
C LYS A 19 -22.95 21.15 16.43
N THR A 20 -23.47 20.93 15.23
CA THR A 20 -23.32 19.67 14.52
C THR A 20 -22.50 19.90 13.26
N GLY A 21 -21.45 19.07 13.07
CA GLY A 21 -20.62 19.08 11.89
C GLY A 21 -20.48 17.66 11.31
N ILE A 22 -20.54 17.57 9.99
CA ILE A 22 -20.27 16.33 9.25
C ILE A 22 -19.27 16.67 8.15
N ARG A 23 -18.22 15.85 8.03
CA ARG A 23 -17.22 15.96 6.97
C ARG A 23 -17.00 14.60 6.35
N PHE A 24 -17.08 14.55 5.04
CA PHE A 24 -16.65 13.41 4.24
C PHE A 24 -15.43 13.80 3.43
N THR A 25 -14.44 12.90 3.36
CA THR A 25 -13.25 13.06 2.53
C THR A 25 -13.03 11.78 1.76
N TYR A 26 -12.85 11.89 0.46
CA TYR A 26 -12.37 10.81 -0.41
C TYR A 26 -11.00 11.19 -0.95
N THR A 27 -10.05 10.26 -0.87
CA THR A 27 -8.72 10.43 -1.46
C THR A 27 -8.41 9.22 -2.35
N ASP A 28 -8.09 9.51 -3.59
CA ASP A 28 -7.59 8.57 -4.59
C ASP A 28 -6.08 8.76 -4.76
N MET A 29 -5.32 7.69 -4.65
CA MET A 29 -3.88 7.68 -4.88
C MET A 29 -3.52 6.59 -5.88
N ARG A 30 -2.83 6.98 -6.95
CA ARG A 30 -2.32 6.07 -7.98
C ARG A 30 -0.82 6.25 -8.09
N ASN A 31 -0.10 5.16 -7.95
CA ASN A 31 1.35 5.13 -8.09
C ASN A 31 1.77 4.18 -9.21
N LYS A 32 2.65 4.65 -10.07
CA LYS A 32 3.44 3.84 -11.00
C LYS A 32 4.89 3.96 -10.59
N ASP A 33 5.49 2.85 -10.20
CA ASP A 33 6.86 2.83 -9.69
C ASP A 33 7.90 2.97 -10.80
N ILE A 34 9.16 3.24 -10.41
CA ILE A 34 10.34 3.22 -11.27
C ILE A 34 10.60 1.82 -11.84
N VAL A 35 10.24 0.77 -11.09
CA VAL A 35 10.32 -0.61 -11.55
C VAL A 35 9.13 -0.90 -12.48
N PRO A 36 9.37 -1.42 -13.70
CA PRO A 36 8.29 -1.81 -14.60
C PRO A 36 7.33 -2.82 -13.95
N GLN A 37 6.06 -2.82 -14.41
CA GLN A 37 4.98 -3.68 -13.90
C GLN A 37 4.60 -3.47 -12.42
N THR A 38 5.26 -2.58 -11.70
CA THR A 38 4.93 -2.24 -10.31
C THR A 38 3.96 -1.05 -10.27
N HIS A 39 2.85 -1.22 -9.57
CA HIS A 39 1.86 -0.16 -9.36
C HIS A 39 1.08 -0.37 -8.06
N MET A 40 0.60 0.74 -7.52
CA MET A 40 -0.27 0.75 -6.35
C MET A 40 -1.47 1.66 -6.61
N SER A 41 -2.61 1.22 -6.17
CA SER A 41 -3.82 2.03 -6.02
C SER A 41 -4.28 2.03 -4.58
N ARG A 42 -4.67 3.20 -4.06
CA ARG A 42 -5.21 3.34 -2.72
C ARG A 42 -6.36 4.31 -2.73
N ASP A 43 -7.48 3.85 -2.22
CA ASP A 43 -8.70 4.64 -2.04
C ASP A 43 -8.95 4.79 -0.54
N ILE A 44 -9.13 6.01 -0.07
CA ILE A 44 -9.33 6.33 1.35
C ILE A 44 -10.64 7.11 1.48
N PHE A 45 -11.53 6.59 2.30
CA PHE A 45 -12.80 7.21 2.65
C PHE A 45 -12.78 7.57 4.14
N ASN A 46 -12.98 8.85 4.45
CA ASN A 46 -13.09 9.31 5.81
C ASN A 46 -14.45 9.98 6.02
N LEU A 47 -15.15 9.57 7.05
CA LEU A 47 -16.33 10.24 7.55
C LEU A 47 -16.06 10.67 8.99
N ARG A 48 -16.32 11.93 9.30
CA ARG A 48 -16.30 12.44 10.65
C ARG A 48 -17.59 13.18 10.93
N ALA A 49 -18.18 12.90 12.06
CA ALA A 49 -19.36 13.61 12.57
C ALA A 49 -19.13 14.02 14.02
N ASN A 50 -19.51 15.22 14.34
CA ASN A 50 -19.47 15.72 15.71
C ASN A 50 -20.75 16.49 16.02
N THR A 51 -21.21 16.42 17.27
CA THR A 51 -22.35 17.17 17.73
C THR A 51 -22.26 17.43 19.22
N SER A 52 -22.86 18.53 19.65
CA SER A 52 -23.05 18.86 21.07
C SER A 52 -24.55 19.00 21.36
N ALA A 53 -25.06 18.14 22.23
CA ALA A 53 -26.45 18.12 22.65
C ALA A 53 -26.54 18.34 24.17
N GLY A 54 -26.94 19.53 24.59
CA GLY A 54 -26.98 19.90 26.00
C GLY A 54 -25.60 19.83 26.65
N LYS A 55 -25.41 18.87 27.57
CA LYS A 55 -24.17 18.66 28.30
C LYS A 55 -23.30 17.56 27.69
N VAL A 56 -23.69 16.99 26.55
CA VAL A 56 -23.00 15.86 25.93
C VAL A 56 -22.40 16.29 24.61
N ASP A 57 -21.09 16.06 24.46
CA ASP A 57 -20.36 16.21 23.20
C ASP A 57 -20.03 14.84 22.63
N LEU A 58 -20.37 14.62 21.38
CA LEU A 58 -20.14 13.38 20.64
C LEU A 58 -19.21 13.66 19.45
N ASP A 59 -18.23 12.81 19.26
CA ASP A 59 -17.36 12.78 18.07
C ASP A 59 -17.30 11.34 17.56
N PHE A 60 -17.55 11.18 16.28
CA PHE A 60 -17.51 9.88 15.62
C PHE A 60 -16.71 9.98 14.33
N SER A 61 -15.85 8.99 14.08
CA SER A 61 -15.09 8.91 12.85
C SER A 61 -15.02 7.49 12.33
N VAL A 62 -15.11 7.38 11.01
CA VAL A 62 -14.89 6.15 10.25
C VAL A 62 -13.85 6.43 9.19
N ASN A 63 -12.88 5.54 9.09
CA ASN A 63 -11.89 5.50 8.01
C ASN A 63 -11.96 4.13 7.35
N TYR A 64 -12.15 4.11 6.05
CA TYR A 64 -12.00 2.92 5.23
C TYR A 64 -10.90 3.15 4.21
N THR A 65 -9.91 2.25 4.18
CA THR A 65 -8.81 2.29 3.23
C THR A 65 -8.78 0.98 2.46
N ARG A 66 -8.84 1.08 1.14
CA ARG A 66 -8.61 -0.03 0.23
C ARG A 66 -7.29 0.22 -0.52
N GLU A 67 -6.41 -0.77 -0.48
CA GLU A 67 -5.12 -0.75 -1.17
C GLU A 67 -4.96 -2.01 -2.02
N ASP A 68 -4.64 -1.81 -3.30
CA ASP A 68 -4.25 -2.86 -4.22
C ASP A 68 -2.83 -2.57 -4.72
N VAL A 69 -1.91 -3.53 -4.55
CA VAL A 69 -0.53 -3.41 -5.03
C VAL A 69 -0.18 -4.60 -5.89
N LYS A 70 0.42 -4.34 -7.04
CA LYS A 70 1.01 -5.36 -7.91
C LYS A 70 2.53 -5.19 -7.92
N ASN A 71 3.24 -6.32 -7.81
CA ASN A 71 4.68 -6.40 -7.81
C ASN A 71 5.32 -5.51 -6.73
N ARG A 72 4.84 -5.66 -5.49
CA ARG A 72 5.49 -5.02 -4.34
C ARG A 72 6.95 -5.43 -4.30
N PRO A 73 7.91 -4.48 -4.29
CA PRO A 73 9.33 -4.81 -4.27
C PRO A 73 9.69 -5.68 -3.08
N ALA A 74 10.47 -6.73 -3.32
CA ALA A 74 11.08 -7.51 -2.27
C ALA A 74 12.18 -6.69 -1.58
N LEU A 75 12.36 -6.88 -0.29
CA LEU A 75 13.29 -6.12 0.56
C LEU A 75 14.32 -7.03 1.21
N GLY A 76 15.37 -6.40 1.77
CA GLY A 76 16.43 -7.09 2.51
C GLY A 76 17.16 -8.10 1.65
N ASP A 77 17.41 -9.27 2.22
CA ASP A 77 18.19 -10.35 1.60
C ASP A 77 17.40 -11.25 0.65
N SER A 78 16.15 -10.87 0.31
CA SER A 78 15.37 -11.64 -0.64
C SER A 78 16.12 -11.78 -1.97
N LYS A 79 16.13 -13.00 -2.51
CA LYS A 79 16.71 -13.30 -3.84
C LYS A 79 16.01 -12.56 -4.98
N SER A 80 14.76 -12.13 -4.76
CA SER A 80 13.96 -11.32 -5.68
C SER A 80 14.08 -9.80 -5.41
N ASN A 81 15.00 -9.36 -4.55
CA ASN A 81 15.26 -7.95 -4.34
C ASN A 81 16.03 -7.36 -5.51
N ILE A 82 15.33 -6.68 -6.41
CA ILE A 82 15.91 -6.08 -7.63
C ILE A 82 17.04 -5.11 -7.30
N GLY A 83 16.89 -4.28 -6.26
CA GLY A 83 17.92 -3.34 -5.85
C GLY A 83 19.20 -4.04 -5.39
N LYS A 84 19.07 -5.06 -4.53
CA LYS A 84 20.21 -5.88 -4.08
C LYS A 84 20.89 -6.54 -5.30
N ASN A 85 20.13 -7.19 -6.15
CA ASN A 85 20.67 -7.93 -7.29
C ASN A 85 21.40 -7.01 -8.28
N LEU A 86 20.95 -5.80 -8.48
CA LEU A 86 21.66 -4.80 -9.30
C LEU A 86 22.91 -4.25 -8.62
N MET A 87 22.88 -4.04 -7.30
CA MET A 87 24.05 -3.53 -6.56
C MET A 87 25.16 -4.56 -6.40
N THR A 88 24.83 -5.84 -6.47
CA THR A 88 25.82 -6.95 -6.38
C THR A 88 26.41 -7.35 -7.73
N LEU A 89 25.95 -6.76 -8.82
CA LEU A 89 26.55 -6.94 -10.14
C LEU A 89 27.98 -6.38 -10.17
N ALA A 90 28.90 -7.12 -10.75
CA ALA A 90 30.22 -6.58 -11.05
C ALA A 90 30.09 -5.42 -12.06
N THR A 91 30.88 -4.37 -11.89
CA THR A 91 30.87 -3.18 -12.75
C THR A 91 31.22 -3.46 -14.22
N THR A 92 31.77 -4.62 -14.49
CA THR A 92 32.11 -5.10 -15.84
C THR A 92 30.92 -5.69 -16.59
N TYR A 93 29.79 -5.96 -15.90
CA TYR A 93 28.59 -6.49 -16.54
C TYR A 93 27.78 -5.39 -17.20
N ASP A 94 27.47 -5.57 -18.47
CA ASP A 94 26.52 -4.72 -19.18
C ASP A 94 25.08 -5.08 -18.75
N GLN A 95 24.28 -4.08 -18.40
CA GLN A 95 22.90 -4.28 -18.05
C GLN A 95 22.05 -4.85 -19.20
N GLU A 96 22.48 -4.68 -20.44
CA GLU A 96 21.81 -5.28 -21.61
C GLU A 96 21.83 -6.81 -21.55
N TRP A 97 22.88 -7.40 -21.00
CA TRP A 97 22.97 -8.86 -20.85
C TRP A 97 21.88 -9.44 -19.94
N LEU A 98 21.42 -8.65 -18.97
CA LEU A 98 20.31 -9.04 -18.09
C LEU A 98 18.98 -9.16 -18.83
N GLN A 99 18.84 -8.51 -19.98
CA GLN A 99 17.62 -8.59 -20.80
C GLN A 99 17.46 -9.98 -21.43
N THR A 100 18.55 -10.76 -21.54
CA THR A 100 18.50 -12.18 -21.90
C THR A 100 18.15 -13.01 -20.66
N TYR A 101 16.94 -12.77 -20.11
CA TYR A 101 16.47 -13.42 -18.87
C TYR A 101 15.80 -14.78 -19.10
N GLN A 102 15.62 -15.20 -20.36
CA GLN A 102 15.03 -16.48 -20.74
C GLN A 102 15.75 -17.11 -21.93
N THR A 103 15.74 -18.44 -21.98
CA THR A 103 16.19 -19.23 -23.12
C THR A 103 15.20 -19.17 -24.28
N ALA A 104 15.56 -19.75 -25.44
CA ALA A 104 14.64 -19.90 -26.58
C ALA A 104 13.38 -20.70 -26.22
N ASP A 105 13.49 -21.66 -25.30
CA ASP A 105 12.39 -22.49 -24.82
C ASP A 105 11.59 -21.83 -23.69
N GLY A 106 11.94 -20.56 -23.32
CA GLY A 106 11.23 -19.79 -22.32
C GLY A 106 11.59 -20.08 -20.87
N GLU A 107 12.66 -20.86 -20.63
CA GLU A 107 13.16 -21.15 -19.30
C GLU A 107 14.04 -20.01 -18.76
N TYR A 108 14.24 -20.04 -17.44
CA TYR A 108 15.08 -19.05 -16.75
C TYR A 108 16.50 -19.00 -17.30
N SER A 109 17.03 -17.80 -17.50
CA SER A 109 18.42 -17.54 -17.86
C SER A 109 18.99 -16.41 -17.03
N ASN A 110 20.24 -16.54 -16.61
CA ASN A 110 20.94 -15.51 -15.86
C ASN A 110 22.42 -15.47 -16.26
N TRP A 111 23.05 -14.32 -16.06
CA TRP A 111 24.48 -14.12 -16.35
C TRP A 111 25.42 -14.98 -15.50
N ASN A 112 24.97 -15.41 -14.31
CA ASN A 112 25.73 -16.22 -13.35
C ASN A 112 25.25 -17.68 -13.28
N GLY A 113 24.55 -18.14 -14.31
CA GLY A 113 23.96 -19.48 -14.35
C GLY A 113 22.71 -19.56 -13.44
N MET A 114 22.55 -20.68 -12.75
CA MET A 114 21.40 -20.95 -11.87
C MET A 114 21.72 -20.57 -10.42
N ASP A 115 22.27 -19.37 -10.18
CA ASP A 115 22.54 -18.89 -8.82
C ASP A 115 21.21 -18.77 -8.01
N PRO A 116 21.05 -19.53 -6.94
CA PRO A 116 19.82 -19.48 -6.15
C PRO A 116 19.71 -18.24 -5.27
N TYR A 117 20.77 -17.43 -5.13
CA TYR A 117 20.80 -16.27 -4.24
C TYR A 117 20.45 -14.96 -4.95
N ASN A 118 20.63 -14.87 -6.26
CA ASN A 118 20.42 -13.66 -7.05
C ASN A 118 19.65 -14.00 -8.33
N VAL A 119 18.35 -13.75 -8.32
CA VAL A 119 17.50 -13.93 -9.50
C VAL A 119 17.72 -12.79 -10.48
N ASN A 120 17.71 -13.08 -11.77
CA ASN A 120 17.76 -12.06 -12.80
C ASN A 120 16.61 -11.05 -12.62
N PRO A 121 16.90 -9.74 -12.44
CA PRO A 121 15.86 -8.71 -12.20
C PRO A 121 14.78 -8.66 -13.27
N TYR A 122 15.13 -8.89 -14.55
CA TYR A 122 14.14 -8.91 -15.63
C TYR A 122 13.20 -10.10 -15.56
N TRP A 123 13.71 -11.28 -15.13
CA TRP A 123 12.85 -12.43 -14.86
C TRP A 123 11.83 -12.13 -13.76
N ASP A 124 12.26 -11.56 -12.64
CA ASP A 124 11.37 -11.18 -11.55
C ASP A 124 10.33 -10.14 -11.98
N ILE A 125 10.69 -9.18 -12.83
CA ILE A 125 9.79 -8.15 -13.31
C ILE A 125 8.72 -8.72 -14.26
N TYR A 126 9.10 -9.63 -15.16
CA TYR A 126 8.23 -10.02 -16.28
C TYR A 126 7.62 -11.41 -16.17
N LYS A 127 8.19 -12.30 -15.39
CA LYS A 127 7.71 -13.69 -15.24
C LYS A 127 7.13 -13.98 -13.87
N ASN A 128 7.72 -13.42 -12.82
CA ASN A 128 7.18 -13.51 -11.48
C ASN A 128 6.23 -12.35 -11.21
N PHE A 129 5.24 -12.57 -10.37
CA PHE A 129 4.42 -11.47 -9.89
C PHE A 129 3.86 -11.73 -8.49
N ASN A 130 3.68 -10.68 -7.75
CA ASN A 130 2.90 -10.72 -6.54
C ASN A 130 1.76 -9.69 -6.59
N LYS A 131 0.69 -10.00 -5.87
CA LYS A 131 -0.44 -9.09 -5.67
C LYS A 131 -0.77 -9.05 -4.20
N SER A 132 -0.96 -7.87 -3.66
CA SER A 132 -1.50 -7.71 -2.32
C SER A 132 -2.72 -6.80 -2.33
N LYS A 133 -3.75 -7.21 -1.60
CA LYS A 133 -4.95 -6.43 -1.35
C LYS A 133 -5.10 -6.23 0.14
N LYS A 134 -5.41 -5.02 0.53
CA LYS A 134 -5.65 -4.66 1.91
C LYS A 134 -6.90 -3.81 2.02
N ASP A 135 -7.85 -4.28 2.82
CA ASP A 135 -9.02 -3.53 3.23
C ASP A 135 -8.90 -3.26 4.73
N LEU A 136 -8.83 -2.00 5.10
CA LEU A 136 -8.67 -1.55 6.48
C LEU A 136 -9.85 -0.65 6.85
N PHE A 137 -10.60 -1.08 7.85
CA PHE A 137 -11.71 -0.34 8.40
C PHE A 137 -11.40 0.05 9.85
N ARG A 138 -11.45 1.34 10.14
CA ARG A 138 -11.26 1.90 11.48
C ARG A 138 -12.45 2.74 11.86
N MET A 139 -12.94 2.58 13.06
CA MET A 139 -13.95 3.45 13.63
C MET A 139 -13.56 3.88 15.04
N ASN A 140 -13.89 5.12 15.37
CA ASN A 140 -13.69 5.68 16.69
C ASN A 140 -14.92 6.48 17.08
N GLY A 141 -15.35 6.30 18.32
CA GLY A 141 -16.40 7.08 18.92
C GLY A 141 -15.94 7.65 20.27
N LYS A 142 -16.22 8.91 20.49
CA LYS A 142 -15.91 9.62 21.73
C LYS A 142 -17.17 10.31 22.22
N ALA A 143 -17.50 10.14 23.49
CA ALA A 143 -18.55 10.86 24.19
C ALA A 143 -17.96 11.56 25.41
N VAL A 144 -18.28 12.82 25.57
CA VAL A 144 -17.90 13.64 26.75
C VAL A 144 -19.16 14.17 27.40
N TRP A 145 -19.38 13.78 28.62
CA TRP A 145 -20.48 14.31 29.45
C TRP A 145 -19.95 15.36 30.40
N ASN A 146 -20.34 16.62 30.19
CA ASN A 146 -20.04 17.76 31.02
C ASN A 146 -21.07 17.83 32.15
N ILE A 147 -20.83 17.12 33.24
CA ILE A 147 -21.79 16.98 34.37
C ILE A 147 -21.96 18.33 35.05
N ASP A 148 -20.85 18.98 35.40
CA ASP A 148 -20.78 20.33 35.90
C ASP A 148 -19.47 21.04 35.46
N PRO A 149 -19.21 22.33 35.81
CA PRO A 149 -17.99 23.04 35.39
C PRO A 149 -16.68 22.39 35.86
N HIS A 150 -16.71 21.55 36.89
CA HIS A 150 -15.53 20.92 37.50
C HIS A 150 -15.45 19.44 37.19
N LEU A 151 -16.53 18.80 36.68
CA LEU A 151 -16.60 17.36 36.47
C LEU A 151 -17.02 16.97 35.05
N LYS A 152 -16.17 16.26 34.38
CA LYS A 152 -16.42 15.70 33.05
C LYS A 152 -16.15 14.19 33.04
N LEU A 153 -17.04 13.45 32.42
CA LEU A 153 -16.87 12.02 32.16
C LEU A 153 -16.65 11.84 30.66
N GLN A 154 -15.60 11.09 30.30
CA GLN A 154 -15.30 10.77 28.90
C GLN A 154 -15.27 9.26 28.69
N ALA A 155 -15.95 8.81 27.64
CA ALA A 155 -15.84 7.46 27.10
C ALA A 155 -15.30 7.50 25.67
N THR A 156 -14.39 6.58 25.33
CA THR A 156 -13.87 6.43 23.98
C THR A 156 -13.90 4.95 23.60
N LEU A 157 -14.44 4.67 22.42
CA LEU A 157 -14.48 3.33 21.83
C LEU A 157 -13.78 3.38 20.47
N GLY A 158 -13.00 2.33 20.18
CA GLY A 158 -12.36 2.19 18.88
C GLY A 158 -12.40 0.75 18.42
N ALA A 159 -12.53 0.56 17.11
CA ALA A 159 -12.39 -0.75 16.48
C ALA A 159 -11.59 -0.65 15.18
N GLU A 160 -10.81 -1.69 14.91
CA GLU A 160 -10.07 -1.84 13.66
C GLU A 160 -10.31 -3.23 13.12
N LEU A 161 -10.69 -3.31 11.84
CA LEU A 161 -10.80 -4.54 11.08
C LEU A 161 -9.85 -4.45 9.89
N ASN A 162 -9.02 -5.47 9.71
CA ASN A 162 -8.01 -5.51 8.66
C ASN A 162 -8.10 -6.86 7.93
N TRP A 163 -8.38 -6.80 6.64
CA TRP A 163 -8.32 -7.95 5.74
C TRP A 163 -7.14 -7.76 4.81
N PHE A 164 -6.29 -8.77 4.76
CA PHE A 164 -5.10 -8.75 3.91
C PHE A 164 -5.01 -10.05 3.13
N THR A 165 -4.87 -9.92 1.80
CA THR A 165 -4.62 -11.04 0.89
C THR A 165 -3.31 -10.80 0.18
N PHE A 166 -2.50 -11.84 0.08
CA PHE A 166 -1.24 -11.80 -0.65
C PHE A 166 -1.13 -13.05 -1.53
N ASP A 167 -1.00 -12.81 -2.83
CA ASP A 167 -0.78 -13.85 -3.84
C ASP A 167 0.64 -13.66 -4.40
N ASP A 168 1.46 -14.72 -4.35
CA ASP A 168 2.80 -14.73 -4.93
C ASP A 168 2.91 -15.86 -5.96
N TYR A 169 3.22 -15.49 -7.19
CA TYR A 169 3.43 -16.42 -8.29
C TYR A 169 4.88 -16.39 -8.72
N LYS A 170 5.48 -17.57 -8.75
CA LYS A 170 6.81 -17.82 -9.34
C LYS A 170 6.67 -18.64 -10.60
N ALA A 171 7.24 -18.15 -11.69
CA ALA A 171 7.25 -18.90 -12.93
C ALA A 171 8.05 -20.20 -12.76
N PRO A 172 7.69 -21.28 -13.47
CA PRO A 172 8.53 -22.48 -13.55
C PRO A 172 9.98 -22.12 -13.89
N THR A 173 10.91 -22.91 -13.41
CA THR A 173 12.37 -22.71 -13.56
C THR A 173 12.95 -21.49 -12.82
N THR A 174 12.17 -20.73 -12.04
CA THR A 174 12.72 -19.73 -11.12
C THR A 174 13.60 -20.42 -10.06
N PRO A 175 14.88 -20.01 -9.87
CA PRO A 175 15.81 -20.63 -8.92
C PRO A 175 15.36 -20.54 -7.46
#